data_e247f19b231563905926c56fbdebd9b4
#
_entry.id   e247f19b231563905926c56fbdebd9b4
#
_cell.length_a   1.000
_cell.length_b   1.000
_cell.length_c   1.000
_cell.angle_alpha   90.00
_cell.angle_beta   90.00
_cell.angle_gamma   90.00
#
_symmetry.space_group_name_H-M   'P 1'
#
loop_
_entity.id
_entity.type
_entity.pdbx_description
1 polymer ?
#
loop_
_entity_poly.entity_id
_entity_poly.type
_entity_poly.pdbx_seq_one_letter_code
_entity_poly.pdbx_strand_id
1 'polypeptide(L)'
;VELTFQAVTIDQANVHFTSLLLFSVMDNAEETVKKVAFRFVSDREFMATLTRTVEGSIRSYVATKKQQEILSLRREITEAVKTNVDHMLEDWGFHLIDLQINDITFDEEVMRSMSKIVAANNLKAAAENEGQALLITKTKAAEAEGNAIKIAAEAEREAAKMRGQAVALFREEVARGMSQAAKEMQTANL
;
A
#
# COMPACT_ATOMS: atom_id res chain seq x y z
N VAL A 1 18.24 -11.14 -28.76
CA VAL A 1 18.39 -12.55 -28.40
C VAL A 1 17.45 -12.87 -27.27
N GLU A 2 16.70 -13.95 -27.40
CA GLU A 2 15.85 -14.46 -26.32
C GLU A 2 16.66 -15.46 -25.48
N LEU A 3 16.57 -15.29 -24.15
CA LEU A 3 17.28 -16.10 -23.18
C LEU A 3 16.26 -16.67 -22.19
N THR A 4 16.35 -17.99 -21.95
CA THR A 4 15.55 -18.68 -20.93
C THR A 4 16.46 -19.33 -19.92
N PHE A 5 16.25 -19.08 -18.63
CA PHE A 5 17.09 -19.61 -17.55
C PHE A 5 16.28 -19.78 -16.27
N GLN A 6 16.89 -20.46 -15.32
CA GLN A 6 16.30 -20.76 -14.02
C GLN A 6 17.14 -20.17 -12.90
N ALA A 7 16.48 -19.71 -11.85
CA ALA A 7 17.09 -19.28 -10.61
C ALA A 7 16.33 -19.84 -9.41
N VAL A 8 16.99 -19.88 -8.27
CA VAL A 8 16.39 -20.35 -7.02
C VAL A 8 16.36 -19.19 -6.03
N THR A 9 15.22 -18.96 -5.42
CA THR A 9 15.02 -17.93 -4.39
C THR A 9 15.63 -18.36 -3.05
N ILE A 10 15.72 -17.42 -2.09
CA ILE A 10 16.24 -17.72 -0.74
C ILE A 10 15.40 -18.78 0.00
N ASP A 11 14.12 -18.85 -0.30
CA ASP A 11 13.18 -19.86 0.23
C ASP A 11 13.06 -21.12 -0.66
N GLN A 12 14.08 -21.34 -1.51
CA GLN A 12 14.27 -22.52 -2.35
C GLN A 12 13.16 -22.76 -3.40
N ALA A 13 12.46 -21.71 -3.82
CA ALA A 13 11.52 -21.82 -4.91
C ALA A 13 12.24 -21.67 -6.27
N ASN A 14 11.96 -22.58 -7.21
CA ASN A 14 12.44 -22.48 -8.58
C ASN A 14 11.66 -21.41 -9.34
N VAL A 15 12.38 -20.54 -10.00
CA VAL A 15 11.84 -19.46 -10.83
C VAL A 15 12.39 -19.59 -12.24
N HIS A 16 11.51 -19.55 -13.23
CA HIS A 16 11.86 -19.55 -14.64
C HIS A 16 11.71 -18.13 -15.18
N PHE A 17 12.75 -17.69 -15.90
CA PHE A 17 12.80 -16.37 -16.51
C PHE A 17 12.91 -16.51 -18.01
N THR A 18 12.16 -15.70 -18.72
CA THR A 18 12.35 -15.45 -20.16
C THR A 18 12.69 -13.98 -20.33
N SER A 19 13.84 -13.71 -20.95
CA SER A 19 14.32 -12.35 -21.17
C SER A 19 14.67 -12.12 -22.63
N LEU A 20 14.52 -10.87 -23.09
CA LEU A 20 14.94 -10.40 -24.39
C LEU A 20 16.10 -9.43 -24.21
N LEU A 21 17.22 -9.71 -24.85
CA LEU A 21 18.40 -8.89 -24.85
C LEU A 21 18.64 -8.29 -26.24
N LEU A 22 18.75 -6.98 -26.30
CA LEU A 22 19.09 -6.21 -27.51
C LEU A 22 20.41 -5.51 -27.29
N PHE A 23 21.37 -5.75 -28.18
CA PHE A 23 22.68 -5.15 -28.15
C PHE A 23 23.20 -4.87 -29.57
N SER A 24 24.15 -3.97 -29.69
CA SER A 24 24.84 -3.62 -30.94
C SER A 24 26.33 -3.46 -30.70
N VAL A 25 27.10 -3.42 -31.78
CA VAL A 25 28.49 -3.00 -31.71
C VAL A 25 28.55 -1.54 -31.30
N MET A 26 29.48 -1.19 -30.39
CA MET A 26 29.53 0.13 -29.77
C MET A 26 29.82 1.23 -30.82
N ASP A 27 30.82 1.03 -31.64
CA ASP A 27 31.23 1.94 -32.70
C ASP A 27 32.00 1.21 -33.81
N ASN A 28 32.41 1.95 -34.87
CA ASN A 28 33.22 1.44 -35.98
C ASN A 28 34.69 1.69 -35.81
N ALA A 29 35.18 2.04 -34.62
CA ALA A 29 36.59 2.24 -34.37
C ALA A 29 37.37 0.93 -34.53
N GLU A 30 38.58 1.00 -35.05
CA GLU A 30 39.41 -0.16 -35.33
C GLU A 30 39.68 -1.03 -34.08
N GLU A 31 39.83 -0.40 -32.92
CA GLU A 31 39.97 -1.09 -31.63
C GLU A 31 38.74 -1.86 -31.23
N THR A 32 37.54 -1.26 -31.39
CA THR A 32 36.26 -1.90 -31.07
C THR A 32 36.01 -3.07 -32.00
N VAL A 33 36.24 -2.89 -33.30
CA VAL A 33 36.10 -3.97 -34.29
C VAL A 33 37.07 -5.12 -34.00
N LYS A 34 38.32 -4.83 -33.62
CA LYS A 34 39.27 -5.85 -33.18
C LYS A 34 38.83 -6.58 -31.92
N LYS A 35 38.30 -5.88 -30.91
CA LYS A 35 37.76 -6.51 -29.70
C LYS A 35 36.63 -7.47 -30.03
N VAL A 36 35.67 -7.04 -30.84
CA VAL A 36 34.53 -7.86 -31.26
C VAL A 36 34.97 -9.07 -32.09
N ALA A 37 35.87 -8.87 -33.05
CA ALA A 37 36.27 -9.91 -33.97
C ALA A 37 37.21 -10.98 -33.37
N PHE A 38 38.03 -10.61 -32.38
CA PHE A 38 39.10 -11.49 -31.88
C PHE A 38 38.87 -11.95 -30.43
N ARG A 39 37.85 -11.46 -29.71
CA ARG A 39 37.60 -11.87 -28.32
C ARG A 39 37.01 -13.25 -28.22
N PHE A 40 36.17 -13.63 -29.16
CA PHE A 40 35.50 -14.94 -29.19
C PHE A 40 35.88 -15.71 -30.43
N VAL A 41 36.11 -17.00 -30.27
CA VAL A 41 36.46 -17.90 -31.39
C VAL A 41 35.26 -18.15 -32.29
N SER A 42 34.06 -18.01 -31.77
CA SER A 42 32.81 -18.21 -32.54
C SER A 42 31.62 -17.49 -31.88
N ASP A 43 30.60 -17.21 -32.68
CA ASP A 43 29.33 -16.67 -32.24
C ASP A 43 28.67 -17.56 -31.15
N ARG A 44 28.88 -18.88 -31.24
CA ARG A 44 28.40 -19.81 -30.23
C ARG A 44 29.07 -19.61 -28.88
N GLU A 45 30.35 -19.36 -28.82
CA GLU A 45 31.08 -19.08 -27.60
C GLU A 45 30.65 -17.74 -26.99
N PHE A 46 30.50 -16.72 -27.82
CA PHE A 46 29.95 -15.43 -27.42
C PHE A 46 28.58 -15.60 -26.79
N MET A 47 27.65 -16.26 -27.49
CA MET A 47 26.28 -16.49 -26.98
C MET A 47 26.25 -17.30 -25.68
N ALA A 48 27.09 -18.34 -25.56
CA ALA A 48 27.19 -19.14 -24.35
C ALA A 48 27.72 -18.31 -23.16
N THR A 49 28.70 -17.45 -23.38
CA THR A 49 29.28 -16.59 -22.35
C THR A 49 28.26 -15.52 -21.92
N LEU A 50 27.61 -14.88 -22.91
CA LEU A 50 26.56 -13.90 -22.65
C LEU A 50 25.40 -14.50 -21.81
N THR A 51 24.90 -15.65 -22.22
CA THR A 51 23.82 -16.37 -21.50
C THR A 51 24.23 -16.67 -20.06
N ARG A 52 25.43 -17.24 -19.85
CA ARG A 52 25.91 -17.54 -18.50
C ARG A 52 26.06 -16.32 -17.61
N THR A 53 26.47 -15.20 -18.17
CA THR A 53 26.65 -13.96 -17.39
C THR A 53 25.33 -13.34 -17.01
N VAL A 54 24.38 -13.26 -17.95
CA VAL A 54 23.03 -12.79 -17.66
C VAL A 54 22.36 -13.69 -16.61
N GLU A 55 22.44 -15.01 -16.82
CA GLU A 55 21.93 -16.00 -15.87
C GLU A 55 22.57 -15.86 -14.48
N GLY A 56 23.90 -15.73 -14.42
CA GLY A 56 24.62 -15.55 -13.17
C GLY A 56 24.22 -14.27 -12.43
N SER A 57 24.04 -13.17 -13.14
CA SER A 57 23.60 -11.89 -12.57
C SER A 57 22.18 -11.99 -11.99
N ILE A 58 21.25 -12.58 -12.72
CA ILE A 58 19.89 -12.78 -12.24
C ILE A 58 19.85 -13.76 -11.07
N ARG A 59 20.56 -14.89 -11.18
CA ARG A 59 20.63 -15.88 -10.10
C ARG A 59 21.16 -15.27 -8.79
N SER A 60 22.22 -14.47 -8.90
CA SER A 60 22.79 -13.80 -7.72
C SER A 60 21.80 -12.84 -7.05
N TYR A 61 21.05 -12.08 -7.84
CA TYR A 61 20.03 -11.17 -7.30
C TYR A 61 18.85 -11.93 -6.69
N VAL A 62 18.31 -12.90 -7.41
CA VAL A 62 17.13 -13.69 -7.02
C VAL A 62 17.39 -14.52 -5.76
N ALA A 63 18.62 -15.05 -5.60
CA ALA A 63 18.99 -15.83 -4.41
C ALA A 63 18.89 -15.04 -3.08
N THR A 64 18.83 -13.72 -3.13
CA THR A 64 18.66 -12.85 -1.96
C THR A 64 17.20 -12.51 -1.66
N LYS A 65 16.26 -12.88 -2.51
CA LYS A 65 14.85 -12.49 -2.46
C LYS A 65 13.94 -13.69 -2.19
N LYS A 66 12.78 -13.42 -1.57
CA LYS A 66 11.75 -14.42 -1.37
C LYS A 66 10.86 -14.54 -2.61
N GLN A 67 10.28 -15.72 -2.82
CA GLN A 67 9.37 -16.00 -3.95
C GLN A 67 8.25 -14.97 -4.09
N GLN A 68 7.66 -14.51 -2.98
CA GLN A 68 6.56 -13.54 -2.98
C GLN A 68 6.98 -12.15 -3.49
N GLU A 69 8.25 -11.80 -3.37
CA GLU A 69 8.81 -10.51 -3.76
C GLU A 69 9.18 -10.47 -5.25
N ILE A 70 9.55 -11.61 -5.84
CA ILE A 70 10.10 -11.69 -7.19
C ILE A 70 9.18 -11.07 -8.25
N LEU A 71 7.87 -11.32 -8.17
CA LEU A 71 6.91 -10.76 -9.14
C LEU A 71 6.79 -9.24 -9.06
N SER A 72 6.89 -8.67 -7.86
CA SER A 72 6.85 -7.22 -7.65
C SER A 72 8.16 -6.52 -7.99
N LEU A 73 9.29 -7.23 -7.90
CA LEU A 73 10.64 -6.71 -8.14
C LEU A 73 11.11 -6.84 -9.60
N ARG A 74 10.25 -7.19 -10.55
CA ARG A 74 10.62 -7.36 -11.97
C ARG A 74 11.46 -6.20 -12.50
N ARG A 75 11.04 -4.97 -12.27
CA ARG A 75 11.76 -3.78 -12.73
C ARG A 75 13.15 -3.65 -12.07
N GLU A 76 13.22 -3.87 -10.77
CA GLU A 76 14.47 -3.78 -10.01
C GLU A 76 15.47 -4.86 -10.43
N ILE A 77 14.98 -6.08 -10.67
CA ILE A 77 15.80 -7.18 -11.24
C ILE A 77 16.34 -6.77 -12.60
N THR A 78 15.47 -6.22 -13.47
CA THR A 78 15.87 -5.78 -14.81
C THR A 78 16.94 -4.69 -14.75
N GLU A 79 16.78 -3.68 -13.90
CA GLU A 79 17.75 -2.59 -13.76
C GLU A 79 19.11 -3.07 -13.20
N ALA A 80 19.09 -3.91 -12.17
CA ALA A 80 20.30 -4.45 -11.57
C ALA A 80 21.09 -5.32 -12.56
N VAL A 81 20.39 -6.17 -13.32
CA VAL A 81 21.00 -7.03 -14.32
C VAL A 81 21.49 -6.22 -15.52
N LYS A 82 20.70 -5.23 -15.97
CA LYS A 82 21.07 -4.32 -17.07
C LYS A 82 22.40 -3.64 -16.81
N THR A 83 22.60 -3.11 -15.61
CA THR A 83 23.86 -2.46 -15.23
C THR A 83 25.05 -3.40 -15.33
N ASN A 84 24.93 -4.62 -14.80
CA ASN A 84 26.01 -5.61 -14.84
C ASN A 84 26.32 -6.09 -16.27
N VAL A 85 25.27 -6.32 -17.06
CA VAL A 85 25.40 -6.79 -18.44
C VAL A 85 25.95 -5.70 -19.36
N ASP A 86 25.55 -4.45 -19.14
CA ASP A 86 26.06 -3.30 -19.91
C ASP A 86 27.57 -3.15 -19.75
N HIS A 87 28.07 -3.12 -18.52
CA HIS A 87 29.51 -3.06 -18.26
C HIS A 87 30.30 -4.20 -18.94
N MET A 88 29.78 -5.40 -18.90
CA MET A 88 30.41 -6.54 -19.50
C MET A 88 30.40 -6.47 -21.04
N LEU A 89 29.31 -6.04 -21.63
CA LEU A 89 29.18 -5.86 -23.08
C LEU A 89 30.11 -4.76 -23.58
N GLU A 90 30.25 -3.65 -22.85
CA GLU A 90 31.19 -2.58 -23.15
C GLU A 90 32.64 -3.11 -23.20
N ASP A 91 33.03 -3.94 -22.23
CA ASP A 91 34.36 -4.60 -22.23
C ASP A 91 34.59 -5.48 -23.46
N TRP A 92 33.54 -6.00 -24.07
CA TRP A 92 33.61 -6.80 -25.29
C TRP A 92 33.45 -6.00 -26.58
N GLY A 93 33.23 -4.68 -26.48
CA GLY A 93 33.03 -3.79 -27.63
C GLY A 93 31.57 -3.71 -28.09
N PHE A 94 30.61 -4.16 -27.27
CA PHE A 94 29.19 -4.06 -27.54
C PHE A 94 28.54 -3.02 -26.64
N HIS A 95 27.42 -2.50 -27.10
CA HIS A 95 26.55 -1.61 -26.32
C HIS A 95 25.20 -2.29 -26.08
N LEU A 96 24.73 -2.29 -24.84
CA LEU A 96 23.42 -2.78 -24.48
C LEU A 96 22.36 -1.75 -24.88
N ILE A 97 21.52 -2.12 -25.82
CA ILE A 97 20.37 -1.29 -26.24
C ILE A 97 19.24 -1.43 -25.22
N ASP A 98 18.84 -2.66 -24.92
CA ASP A 98 17.78 -2.94 -23.96
C ASP A 98 17.86 -4.37 -23.42
N LEU A 99 17.37 -4.53 -22.20
CA LEU A 99 17.14 -5.80 -21.53
C LEU A 99 15.73 -5.81 -20.96
N GLN A 100 14.92 -6.75 -21.38
CA GLN A 100 13.55 -6.92 -20.91
C GLN A 100 13.37 -8.32 -20.33
N ILE A 101 12.75 -8.41 -19.16
CA ILE A 101 12.28 -9.67 -18.59
C ILE A 101 10.82 -9.82 -19.01
N ASN A 102 10.56 -10.72 -19.97
CA ASN A 102 9.24 -10.91 -20.55
C ASN A 102 8.32 -11.69 -19.61
N ASP A 103 8.84 -12.78 -19.06
CA ASP A 103 8.05 -13.66 -18.22
C ASP A 103 8.83 -14.16 -17.00
N ILE A 104 8.10 -14.29 -15.88
CA ILE A 104 8.59 -14.85 -14.62
C ILE A 104 7.55 -15.86 -14.16
N THR A 105 7.90 -17.13 -14.20
CA THR A 105 7.02 -18.21 -13.79
C THR A 105 7.66 -19.07 -12.71
N PHE A 106 6.83 -19.69 -11.88
CA PHE A 106 7.25 -20.62 -10.84
C PHE A 106 6.75 -22.01 -11.16
N ASP A 107 7.34 -23.02 -10.54
CA ASP A 107 6.83 -24.37 -10.58
C ASP A 107 5.39 -24.43 -10.05
N GLU A 108 4.58 -25.34 -10.55
CA GLU A 108 3.14 -25.42 -10.25
C GLU A 108 2.87 -25.58 -8.74
N GLU A 109 3.70 -26.34 -8.05
CA GLU A 109 3.59 -26.53 -6.59
C GLU A 109 3.84 -25.23 -5.81
N VAL A 110 4.82 -24.44 -6.24
CA VAL A 110 5.14 -23.12 -5.69
C VAL A 110 3.97 -22.17 -5.92
N MET A 111 3.42 -22.14 -7.14
CA MET A 111 2.25 -21.31 -7.47
C MET A 111 1.03 -21.66 -6.62
N ARG A 112 0.76 -22.94 -6.39
CA ARG A 112 -0.32 -23.37 -5.49
C ARG A 112 -0.09 -22.94 -4.04
N SER A 113 1.13 -23.04 -3.56
CA SER A 113 1.52 -22.62 -2.21
C SER A 113 1.36 -21.09 -2.05
N MET A 114 1.84 -20.30 -3.01
CA MET A 114 1.68 -18.85 -3.03
C MET A 114 0.20 -18.45 -3.01
N SER A 115 -0.62 -19.09 -3.83
CA SER A 115 -2.07 -18.83 -3.86
C SER A 115 -2.74 -19.07 -2.52
N LYS A 116 -2.37 -20.15 -1.81
CA LYS A 116 -2.88 -20.44 -0.46
C LYS A 116 -2.45 -19.37 0.56
N ILE A 117 -1.20 -18.93 0.51
CA ILE A 117 -0.68 -17.88 1.40
C ILE A 117 -1.40 -16.55 1.14
N VAL A 118 -1.57 -16.17 -0.11
CA VAL A 118 -2.30 -14.94 -0.48
C VAL A 118 -3.75 -15.02 -0.02
N ALA A 119 -4.43 -16.15 -0.23
CA ALA A 119 -5.81 -16.35 0.23
C ALA A 119 -5.91 -16.26 1.77
N ALA A 120 -4.99 -16.86 2.50
CA ALA A 120 -4.95 -16.79 3.97
C ALA A 120 -4.70 -15.36 4.47
N ASN A 121 -3.77 -14.63 3.85
CA ASN A 121 -3.49 -13.23 4.18
C ASN A 121 -4.69 -12.32 3.89
N ASN A 122 -5.40 -12.54 2.77
CA ASN A 122 -6.61 -11.79 2.42
C ASN A 122 -7.74 -12.05 3.42
N LEU A 123 -7.93 -13.32 3.84
CA LEU A 123 -8.91 -13.67 4.88
C LEU A 123 -8.57 -13.00 6.22
N LYS A 124 -7.30 -13.01 6.61
CA LYS A 124 -6.85 -12.34 7.83
C LYS A 124 -7.11 -10.84 7.77
N ALA A 125 -6.72 -10.18 6.68
CA ALA A 125 -6.95 -8.76 6.48
C ALA A 125 -8.44 -8.40 6.48
N ALA A 126 -9.29 -9.22 5.85
CA ALA A 126 -10.74 -9.05 5.88
C ALA A 126 -11.31 -9.14 7.30
N ALA A 127 -10.89 -10.14 8.08
CA ALA A 127 -11.33 -10.31 9.46
C ALA A 127 -10.86 -9.15 10.38
N GLU A 128 -9.63 -8.67 10.19
CA GLU A 128 -9.11 -7.50 10.91
C GLU A 128 -9.91 -6.23 10.58
N ASN A 129 -10.20 -5.99 9.30
CA ASN A 129 -11.00 -4.85 8.86
C ASN A 129 -12.44 -4.92 9.39
N GLU A 130 -13.06 -6.10 9.38
CA GLU A 130 -14.40 -6.31 9.92
C GLU A 130 -14.42 -6.09 11.44
N GLY A 131 -13.41 -6.58 12.15
CA GLY A 131 -13.25 -6.35 13.59
C GLY A 131 -13.09 -4.85 13.93
N GLN A 132 -12.29 -4.13 13.16
CA GLN A 132 -12.13 -2.68 13.32
C GLN A 132 -13.43 -1.92 13.01
N ALA A 133 -14.13 -2.27 11.93
CA ALA A 133 -15.41 -1.67 11.57
C ALA A 133 -16.45 -1.86 12.68
N LEU A 134 -16.53 -3.07 13.25
CA LEU A 134 -17.43 -3.38 14.35
C LEU A 134 -17.09 -2.57 15.62
N LEU A 135 -15.79 -2.44 15.94
CA LEU A 135 -15.32 -1.63 17.05
C LEU A 135 -15.72 -0.17 16.89
N ILE A 136 -15.43 0.41 15.72
CA ILE A 136 -15.79 1.80 15.39
C ILE A 136 -17.30 2.00 15.50
N THR A 137 -18.09 1.09 14.94
CA THR A 137 -19.55 1.18 14.98
C THR A 137 -20.08 1.15 16.42
N LYS A 138 -19.60 0.24 17.26
CA LYS A 138 -19.99 0.16 18.67
C LYS A 138 -19.57 1.39 19.46
N THR A 139 -18.35 1.88 19.24
CA THR A 139 -17.84 3.09 19.90
C THR A 139 -18.69 4.31 19.52
N LYS A 140 -18.99 4.49 18.24
CA LYS A 140 -19.83 5.58 17.75
C LYS A 140 -21.26 5.51 18.26
N ALA A 141 -21.83 4.32 18.34
CA ALA A 141 -23.16 4.13 18.93
C ALA A 141 -23.18 4.52 20.42
N ALA A 142 -22.20 4.08 21.20
CA ALA A 142 -22.10 4.44 22.62
C ALA A 142 -21.85 5.95 22.83
N GLU A 143 -20.99 6.58 22.00
CA GLU A 143 -20.82 8.04 22.03
C GLU A 143 -22.11 8.78 21.71
N ALA A 144 -22.84 8.35 20.69
CA ALA A 144 -24.12 8.95 20.30
C ALA A 144 -25.17 8.82 21.42
N GLU A 145 -25.29 7.66 22.05
CA GLU A 145 -26.17 7.43 23.18
C GLU A 145 -25.79 8.31 24.38
N GLY A 146 -24.50 8.37 24.72
CA GLY A 146 -24.03 9.25 25.80
C GLY A 146 -24.28 10.74 25.53
N ASN A 147 -24.12 11.19 24.29
CA ASN A 147 -24.43 12.55 23.89
C ASN A 147 -25.94 12.82 23.93
N ALA A 148 -26.80 11.88 23.51
CA ALA A 148 -28.24 12.00 23.58
C ALA A 148 -28.73 12.16 25.04
N ILE A 149 -28.18 11.38 25.96
CA ILE A 149 -28.47 11.48 27.39
C ILE A 149 -28.06 12.85 27.95
N LYS A 150 -26.88 13.36 27.59
CA LYS A 150 -26.41 14.70 28.00
C LYS A 150 -27.32 15.81 27.51
N ILE A 151 -27.69 15.78 26.22
CA ILE A 151 -28.60 16.77 25.62
C ILE A 151 -29.97 16.73 26.30
N ALA A 152 -30.51 15.54 26.56
CA ALA A 152 -31.81 15.39 27.25
C ALA A 152 -31.73 15.96 28.66
N ALA A 153 -30.69 15.68 29.42
CA ALA A 153 -30.48 16.19 30.76
C ALA A 153 -30.32 17.73 30.80
N GLU A 154 -29.60 18.30 29.85
CA GLU A 154 -29.46 19.76 29.70
C GLU A 154 -30.80 20.43 29.35
N ALA A 155 -31.54 19.85 28.41
CA ALA A 155 -32.87 20.33 28.03
C ALA A 155 -33.86 20.30 29.22
N GLU A 156 -33.86 19.23 30.01
CA GLU A 156 -34.67 19.12 31.21
C GLU A 156 -34.28 20.14 32.27
N ARG A 157 -33.01 20.35 32.50
CA ARG A 157 -32.49 21.38 33.41
C ARG A 157 -32.95 22.78 33.00
N GLU A 158 -32.83 23.10 31.70
CA GLU A 158 -33.24 24.41 31.18
C GLU A 158 -34.78 24.59 31.28
N ALA A 159 -35.56 23.55 30.97
CA ALA A 159 -36.99 23.56 31.13
C ALA A 159 -37.43 23.75 32.62
N ALA A 160 -36.70 23.11 33.55
CA ALA A 160 -36.94 23.29 34.97
C ALA A 160 -36.65 24.71 35.44
N LYS A 161 -35.56 25.30 34.94
CA LYS A 161 -35.19 26.70 35.21
C LYS A 161 -36.23 27.67 34.67
N MET A 162 -36.69 27.49 33.44
CA MET A 162 -37.77 28.30 32.85
C MET A 162 -39.09 28.18 33.63
N ARG A 163 -39.46 26.98 34.06
CA ARG A 163 -40.64 26.78 34.92
C ARG A 163 -40.51 27.51 36.25
N GLY A 164 -39.31 27.44 36.88
CA GLY A 164 -39.01 28.19 38.10
C GLY A 164 -39.13 29.71 37.93
N GLN A 165 -38.61 30.24 36.84
CA GLN A 165 -38.71 31.66 36.49
C GLN A 165 -40.19 32.07 36.24
N ALA A 166 -40.93 31.28 35.50
CA ALA A 166 -42.35 31.55 35.24
C ALA A 166 -43.16 31.59 36.55
N VAL A 167 -42.93 30.67 37.49
CA VAL A 167 -43.58 30.68 38.80
C VAL A 167 -43.18 31.90 39.60
N ALA A 168 -41.94 32.32 39.57
CA ALA A 168 -41.47 33.52 40.25
C ALA A 168 -42.14 34.79 39.72
N LEU A 169 -42.18 34.93 38.38
CA LEU A 169 -42.88 36.04 37.69
C LEU A 169 -44.40 36.06 38.04
N PHE A 170 -45.01 34.92 38.01
CA PHE A 170 -46.45 34.81 38.39
C PHE A 170 -46.69 35.27 39.82
N ARG A 171 -45.86 34.83 40.78
CA ARG A 171 -45.94 35.27 42.19
C ARG A 171 -45.74 36.77 42.34
N GLU A 172 -44.79 37.36 41.62
CA GLU A 172 -44.57 38.81 41.63
C GLU A 172 -45.75 39.59 41.07
N GLU A 173 -46.35 39.15 39.97
CA GLU A 173 -47.54 39.76 39.38
C GLU A 173 -48.77 39.67 40.33
N VAL A 174 -48.97 38.51 40.96
CA VAL A 174 -50.06 38.36 41.97
C VAL A 174 -49.81 39.27 43.15
N ALA A 175 -48.59 39.36 43.70
CA ALA A 175 -48.25 40.25 44.81
C ALA A 175 -48.47 41.72 44.44
N ARG A 176 -48.14 42.11 43.21
CA ARG A 176 -48.31 43.46 42.68
C ARG A 176 -49.77 43.80 42.57
N GLY A 177 -50.60 42.89 42.03
CA GLY A 177 -52.06 43.02 41.94
C GLY A 177 -52.74 43.16 43.31
N MET A 178 -52.30 42.33 44.29
CA MET A 178 -52.84 42.42 45.67
C MET A 178 -52.49 43.74 46.37
N SER A 179 -51.24 44.21 46.15
CA SER A 179 -50.77 45.52 46.68
C SER A 179 -51.61 46.70 46.12
N GLN A 180 -51.89 46.60 44.81
CA GLN A 180 -52.66 47.64 44.13
C GLN A 180 -54.13 47.63 44.57
N ALA A 181 -54.79 46.48 44.71
CA ALA A 181 -56.08 46.35 45.23
C ALA A 181 -56.21 46.83 46.68
N ALA A 182 -55.25 46.56 47.55
CA ALA A 182 -55.15 47.07 48.90
C ALA A 182 -55.08 48.62 48.94
N LYS A 183 -54.32 49.24 48.05
CA LYS A 183 -54.26 50.71 47.95
C LYS A 183 -55.56 51.33 47.50
N GLU A 184 -56.23 50.71 46.54
CA GLU A 184 -57.56 51.15 46.04
C GLU A 184 -58.62 51.00 47.11
N MET A 185 -58.63 49.96 47.94
CA MET A 185 -59.51 49.83 49.08
C MET A 185 -59.26 50.87 50.15
N GLN A 186 -57.97 51.23 50.41
CA GLN A 186 -57.70 52.30 51.37
C GLN A 186 -58.13 53.67 50.87
N THR A 187 -58.05 53.94 49.59
CA THR A 187 -58.54 55.21 48.99
C THR A 187 -60.09 55.27 48.89
N ALA A 188 -60.79 54.16 48.84
CA ALA A 188 -62.24 54.09 48.78
C ALA A 188 -62.92 54.18 50.15
N ASN A 189 -62.19 54.00 51.26
CA ASN A 189 -62.67 54.10 52.60
C ASN A 189 -62.47 55.45 53.27
N LEU A 190 -62.08 56.42 52.51
CA LEU A 190 -62.06 57.84 52.84
C LEU A 190 -63.21 58.52 52.13
#